data_49875429f5657dffe525877acd6abae5
#
_entry.id   49875429f5657dffe525877acd6abae5
#
_cell.length_a   1.000
_cell.length_b   1.000
_cell.length_c   1.000
_cell.angle_alpha   90.00
_cell.angle_beta   90.00
_cell.angle_gamma   90.00
#
_symmetry.space_group_name_H-M   'P 1'
#
loop_
_entity.id
_entity.type
_entity.pdbx_description
1 polymer ?
#
loop_
_entity_poly.entity_id
_entity_poly.type
_entity_poly.pdbx_seq_one_letter_code
_entity_poly.pdbx_strand_id
1 'polypeptide(L)'
;MRIKIYLLTLALSTAANGFAQERLDIPQPCQMHEQATPTPTIALTRATADKHYVIPVVFHVFGTDFNGKHVTRELIEDALRRTNDDFNARTTGDLRSGDDDPQFDKLSTPLDIEFRLAEIGPNGEATTGIVFHRLESGFGVYNPPKMQKYAWDNKKYMNVYIMNDLYGDGVTNNSGVSWYPNWEMTRFKLARVVYNGAYLGSNTDENFRRVLTHEFGHFLNLAHTFDFDNTKFPDGCHKGFHGEANPGDYVDDTPPADRQQMGPNDVNCLGGKTNWTNYMNYSYVRTSMFTKGQVNRMLAALQDKSRSCLWSDATHAKVFLPDASHPRVVLESKQELFPKDVKGNYDVTVALRVIGASAKQGPLTAGTDFTVEGLPDGLTASATGDGQMIQLHVKGMVTLGADKKFFVTIQPSATTAPDCYVGRQPLTIACDYVESELATAIKRGVETADGSRVAWAGNGDVTVTAPRGARVAVHNVYGEALVVAHVADRALTLSLGGYGHGVYIVSVTSSCGTKSYKIVLVSAKNGNHIKILPRCQ
;
A
#
# COMPACT_ATOMS: atom_id res chain seq x y z
N MET A 1 35.11 48.58 -45.74
CA MET A 1 33.72 48.39 -45.32
C MET A 1 33.72 47.55 -44.05
N ARG A 2 33.67 48.18 -42.89
CA ARG A 2 33.75 47.52 -41.56
C ARG A 2 32.37 47.33 -41.01
N ILE A 3 31.92 46.12 -40.86
CA ILE A 3 30.64 45.77 -40.21
C ILE A 3 30.91 45.72 -38.71
N LYS A 4 30.27 46.62 -37.97
CA LYS A 4 30.20 46.57 -36.50
C LYS A 4 29.03 45.67 -36.09
N ILE A 5 29.37 44.55 -35.41
CA ILE A 5 28.39 43.69 -34.73
C ILE A 5 28.16 44.29 -33.33
N TYR A 6 26.97 44.75 -33.07
CA TYR A 6 26.51 45.11 -31.72
C TYR A 6 26.01 43.85 -31.01
N LEU A 7 26.76 43.42 -30.01
CA LEU A 7 26.26 42.45 -29.03
C LEU A 7 25.29 43.20 -28.09
N LEU A 8 24.03 42.89 -28.21
CA LEU A 8 22.99 43.31 -27.25
C LEU A 8 23.00 42.28 -26.12
N THR A 9 23.64 42.61 -25.00
CA THR A 9 23.52 41.83 -23.75
C THR A 9 22.16 42.13 -23.13
N LEU A 10 21.22 41.25 -23.35
CA LEU A 10 19.94 41.26 -22.64
C LEU A 10 20.17 40.64 -21.24
N ALA A 11 20.29 41.51 -20.24
CA ALA A 11 20.27 41.08 -18.84
C ALA A 11 18.82 40.68 -18.51
N LEU A 12 18.53 39.37 -18.60
CA LEU A 12 17.35 38.82 -17.96
C LEU A 12 17.63 38.76 -16.44
N SER A 13 17.10 39.74 -15.73
CA SER A 13 16.89 39.63 -14.30
C SER A 13 15.76 38.60 -14.08
N THR A 14 16.13 37.33 -13.93
CA THR A 14 15.22 36.36 -13.36
C THR A 14 15.09 36.68 -11.88
N ALA A 15 14.08 37.43 -11.52
CA ALA A 15 13.53 37.38 -10.19
C ALA A 15 12.98 35.96 -10.03
N ALA A 16 13.80 35.09 -9.47
CA ALA A 16 13.34 33.82 -8.94
C ALA A 16 12.43 34.15 -7.75
N ASN A 17 11.16 34.42 -8.03
CA ASN A 17 10.12 34.26 -7.05
C ASN A 17 10.11 32.76 -6.74
N GLY A 18 10.79 32.39 -5.67
CA GLY A 18 10.61 31.11 -5.02
C GLY A 18 9.18 30.99 -4.50
N PHE A 19 8.25 30.71 -5.40
CA PHE A 19 7.08 30.00 -4.99
C PHE A 19 7.58 28.62 -4.59
N ALA A 20 7.75 28.41 -3.27
CA ALA A 20 7.58 27.09 -2.72
C ALA A 20 6.21 26.65 -3.25
N GLN A 21 6.25 25.81 -4.29
CA GLN A 21 5.08 25.12 -4.77
C GLN A 21 4.72 24.23 -3.61
N GLU A 22 3.79 24.69 -2.74
CA GLU A 22 3.01 23.77 -1.94
C GLU A 22 2.57 22.71 -2.94
N ARG A 23 3.18 21.52 -2.87
CA ARG A 23 2.61 20.37 -3.53
C ARG A 23 1.26 20.22 -2.86
N LEU A 24 0.26 20.77 -3.52
CA LEU A 24 -1.11 20.46 -3.21
C LEU A 24 -1.18 18.94 -3.18
N ASP A 25 -1.68 18.36 -2.10
CA ASP A 25 -1.99 16.93 -1.98
C ASP A 25 -3.15 16.58 -2.93
N ILE A 26 -2.98 16.92 -4.21
CA ILE A 26 -3.93 16.56 -5.26
C ILE A 26 -3.68 15.09 -5.55
N PRO A 27 -4.68 14.23 -5.29
CA PRO A 27 -4.59 12.82 -5.62
C PRO A 27 -4.20 12.64 -7.09
N GLN A 28 -3.20 11.79 -7.35
CA GLN A 28 -2.84 11.44 -8.70
C GLN A 28 -3.66 10.24 -9.14
N PRO A 29 -4.18 10.25 -10.38
CA PRO A 29 -4.93 9.11 -10.90
C PRO A 29 -4.06 7.86 -11.00
N CYS A 30 -4.72 6.71 -11.11
CA CYS A 30 -4.11 5.41 -11.33
C CYS A 30 -3.09 5.44 -12.48
N GLN A 31 -1.93 4.83 -12.28
CA GLN A 31 -0.95 4.63 -13.33
C GLN A 31 -0.89 3.14 -13.69
N MET A 32 -1.16 2.82 -14.95
CA MET A 32 -1.07 1.46 -15.45
C MET A 32 0.33 1.17 -15.98
N HIS A 33 0.92 0.04 -15.58
CA HIS A 33 2.25 -0.36 -16.04
C HIS A 33 2.23 -1.41 -17.17
N GLU A 34 1.08 -2.03 -17.45
CA GLU A 34 0.95 -3.03 -18.51
C GLU A 34 -0.31 -2.75 -19.35
N GLN A 35 -0.17 -2.85 -20.67
CA GLN A 35 -1.33 -2.73 -21.57
C GLN A 35 -2.28 -3.92 -21.35
N ALA A 36 -3.58 -3.65 -21.45
CA ALA A 36 -4.59 -4.71 -21.43
C ALA A 36 -4.36 -5.62 -22.64
N THR A 37 -4.02 -6.87 -22.40
CA THR A 37 -4.13 -7.87 -23.45
C THR A 37 -5.60 -8.18 -23.68
N PRO A 38 -6.10 -8.15 -24.91
CA PRO A 38 -7.45 -8.60 -25.20
C PRO A 38 -7.62 -10.02 -24.68
N THR A 39 -8.52 -10.22 -23.73
CA THR A 39 -8.92 -11.57 -23.36
C THR A 39 -9.72 -12.11 -24.53
N PRO A 40 -9.39 -13.30 -25.09
CA PRO A 40 -10.25 -13.93 -26.08
C PRO A 40 -11.68 -13.95 -25.55
N THR A 41 -12.65 -13.63 -26.41
CA THR A 41 -14.05 -13.68 -26.02
C THR A 41 -14.41 -15.12 -25.71
N ILE A 42 -14.37 -15.50 -24.46
CA ILE A 42 -14.88 -16.79 -24.00
C ILE A 42 -16.40 -16.66 -24.11
N ALA A 43 -17.02 -17.54 -24.85
CA ALA A 43 -18.48 -17.59 -24.92
C ALA A 43 -19.02 -17.85 -23.51
N LEU A 44 -19.64 -16.83 -22.93
CA LEU A 44 -20.25 -16.94 -21.61
C LEU A 44 -21.44 -17.90 -21.70
N THR A 45 -21.40 -18.94 -20.92
CA THR A 45 -22.56 -19.81 -20.73
C THR A 45 -23.50 -19.17 -19.72
N ARG A 46 -24.80 -19.52 -19.74
CA ARG A 46 -25.74 -19.07 -18.73
C ARG A 46 -25.26 -19.44 -17.32
N ALA A 47 -24.65 -20.61 -17.15
CA ALA A 47 -24.14 -21.07 -15.87
C ALA A 47 -22.97 -20.19 -15.33
N THR A 48 -22.18 -19.56 -16.21
CA THR A 48 -21.14 -18.61 -15.80
C THR A 48 -21.69 -17.23 -15.51
N ALA A 49 -22.74 -16.82 -16.20
CA ALA A 49 -23.39 -15.52 -15.99
C ALA A 49 -24.23 -15.48 -14.70
N ASP A 50 -24.84 -16.60 -14.32
CA ASP A 50 -25.72 -16.72 -13.14
C ASP A 50 -24.97 -17.21 -11.89
N LYS A 51 -23.63 -17.29 -11.92
CA LYS A 51 -22.81 -17.78 -10.82
C LYS A 51 -22.45 -16.65 -9.86
N HIS A 52 -22.63 -16.88 -8.56
CA HIS A 52 -22.02 -16.06 -7.51
C HIS A 52 -20.54 -16.39 -7.35
N TYR A 53 -19.66 -15.40 -7.53
CA TYR A 53 -18.22 -15.53 -7.38
C TYR A 53 -17.75 -14.99 -6.05
N VAL A 54 -16.97 -15.76 -5.31
CA VAL A 54 -16.32 -15.30 -4.07
C VAL A 54 -14.81 -15.30 -4.27
N ILE A 55 -14.19 -14.14 -4.13
CA ILE A 55 -12.74 -13.94 -4.29
C ILE A 55 -12.10 -13.70 -2.92
N PRO A 56 -11.24 -14.61 -2.44
CA PRO A 56 -10.52 -14.42 -1.18
C PRO A 56 -9.49 -13.30 -1.29
N VAL A 57 -9.62 -12.29 -0.43
CA VAL A 57 -8.74 -11.11 -0.42
C VAL A 57 -7.90 -11.08 0.84
N VAL A 58 -6.64 -10.69 0.71
CA VAL A 58 -5.77 -10.32 1.83
C VAL A 58 -5.25 -8.90 1.64
N PHE A 59 -5.36 -8.08 2.68
CA PHE A 59 -4.77 -6.75 2.73
C PHE A 59 -3.47 -6.79 3.52
N HIS A 60 -2.40 -6.32 2.89
CA HIS A 60 -1.09 -6.11 3.50
C HIS A 60 -0.90 -4.61 3.73
N VAL A 61 -0.93 -4.17 4.97
CA VAL A 61 -0.85 -2.75 5.35
C VAL A 61 0.56 -2.42 5.81
N PHE A 62 1.25 -1.52 5.12
CA PHE A 62 2.63 -1.15 5.38
C PHE A 62 2.73 0.24 6.02
N GLY A 63 3.09 0.26 7.31
CA GLY A 63 3.18 1.49 8.10
C GLY A 63 1.89 1.83 8.84
N THR A 64 1.86 3.00 9.42
CA THR A 64 0.78 3.46 10.32
C THR A 64 0.25 4.84 9.95
N ASP A 65 1.00 5.60 9.15
CA ASP A 65 0.64 6.94 8.69
C ASP A 65 0.58 6.99 7.16
N PHE A 66 -0.51 7.56 6.66
CA PHE A 66 -0.81 7.70 5.25
C PHE A 66 -1.21 9.16 4.99
N ASN A 67 -0.23 10.05 4.88
CA ASN A 67 -0.42 11.50 4.76
C ASN A 67 -1.31 12.07 5.88
N GLY A 68 -1.02 11.70 7.14
CA GLY A 68 -1.78 12.11 8.31
C GLY A 68 -3.10 11.36 8.50
N LYS A 69 -3.36 10.31 7.72
CA LYS A 69 -4.50 9.40 7.86
C LYS A 69 -4.04 8.06 8.43
N HIS A 70 -4.99 7.30 8.98
CA HIS A 70 -4.72 5.97 9.52
C HIS A 70 -5.56 4.94 8.78
N VAL A 71 -5.02 3.73 8.69
CA VAL A 71 -5.74 2.58 8.13
C VAL A 71 -5.98 1.60 9.27
N THR A 72 -7.25 1.43 9.62
CA THR A 72 -7.71 0.46 10.63
C THR A 72 -8.37 -0.72 9.92
N ARG A 73 -8.66 -1.76 10.69
CA ARG A 73 -9.43 -2.90 10.21
C ARG A 73 -10.82 -2.48 9.72
N GLU A 74 -11.53 -1.72 10.55
CA GLU A 74 -12.90 -1.29 10.27
C GLU A 74 -12.96 -0.45 8.99
N LEU A 75 -11.93 0.37 8.75
CA LEU A 75 -11.82 1.15 7.52
C LEU A 75 -11.65 0.24 6.28
N ILE A 76 -10.85 -0.82 6.39
CA ILE A 76 -10.66 -1.79 5.30
C ILE A 76 -11.95 -2.58 5.06
N GLU A 77 -12.61 -3.05 6.12
CA GLU A 77 -13.87 -3.79 6.04
C GLU A 77 -14.97 -2.92 5.39
N ASP A 78 -15.10 -1.65 5.79
CA ASP A 78 -16.04 -0.70 5.16
C ASP A 78 -15.68 -0.42 3.69
N ALA A 79 -14.41 -0.20 3.38
CA ALA A 79 -13.96 0.02 2.01
C ALA A 79 -14.26 -1.20 1.11
N LEU A 80 -14.00 -2.41 1.60
CA LEU A 80 -14.28 -3.65 0.87
C LEU A 80 -15.78 -3.88 0.68
N ARG A 81 -16.60 -3.62 1.73
CA ARG A 81 -18.05 -3.66 1.64
C ARG A 81 -18.57 -2.72 0.55
N ARG A 82 -18.09 -1.46 0.53
CA ARG A 82 -18.48 -0.47 -0.49
C ARG A 82 -18.03 -0.88 -1.89
N THR A 83 -16.86 -1.47 -2.03
CA THR A 83 -16.38 -2.03 -3.31
C THR A 83 -17.31 -3.17 -3.78
N ASN A 84 -17.74 -4.06 -2.89
CA ASN A 84 -18.73 -5.09 -3.20
C ASN A 84 -20.08 -4.49 -3.63
N ASP A 85 -20.52 -3.42 -2.97
CA ASP A 85 -21.77 -2.71 -3.34
C ASP A 85 -21.63 -2.07 -4.74
N ASP A 86 -20.47 -1.47 -5.05
CA ASP A 86 -20.18 -0.89 -6.36
C ASP A 86 -20.23 -1.95 -7.48
N PHE A 87 -19.56 -3.11 -7.31
CA PHE A 87 -19.57 -4.20 -8.29
C PHE A 87 -20.95 -4.83 -8.50
N ASN A 88 -21.79 -4.81 -7.47
CA ASN A 88 -23.14 -5.38 -7.50
C ASN A 88 -24.23 -4.33 -7.80
N ALA A 89 -23.83 -3.12 -8.24
CA ALA A 89 -24.74 -2.03 -8.59
C ALA A 89 -25.73 -1.67 -7.46
N ARG A 90 -25.30 -1.77 -6.19
CA ARG A 90 -26.13 -1.48 -5.01
C ARG A 90 -26.02 -0.03 -4.52
N THR A 91 -25.19 0.78 -5.16
CA THR A 91 -24.84 2.15 -4.75
C THR A 91 -25.72 3.26 -5.33
N THR A 92 -26.80 2.89 -6.01
CA THR A 92 -27.70 3.83 -6.70
C THR A 92 -28.44 4.80 -5.77
N GLY A 93 -28.48 4.55 -4.45
CA GLY A 93 -29.15 5.43 -3.47
C GLY A 93 -28.30 6.56 -2.90
N ASP A 94 -26.99 6.51 -3.14
CA ASP A 94 -26.01 7.47 -2.58
C ASP A 94 -25.67 8.61 -3.54
N LEU A 95 -26.30 8.69 -4.71
CA LEU A 95 -26.03 9.69 -5.71
C LEU A 95 -26.53 11.06 -5.23
N ARG A 96 -25.67 12.08 -5.27
CA ARG A 96 -26.12 13.46 -5.07
C ARG A 96 -27.01 13.86 -6.24
N SER A 97 -28.10 14.55 -5.96
CA SER A 97 -28.94 15.15 -7.01
C SER A 97 -28.08 15.99 -7.95
N GLY A 98 -28.00 15.58 -9.22
CA GLY A 98 -27.19 16.23 -10.26
C GLY A 98 -25.90 15.49 -10.67
N ASP A 99 -25.50 14.43 -9.92
CA ASP A 99 -24.37 13.57 -10.30
C ASP A 99 -24.84 12.37 -11.15
N ASP A 100 -26.15 12.24 -11.38
CA ASP A 100 -26.76 11.17 -12.15
C ASP A 100 -26.79 11.52 -13.63
N ASP A 101 -26.52 10.56 -14.49
CA ASP A 101 -26.85 10.67 -15.90
C ASP A 101 -27.81 9.53 -16.28
N PRO A 102 -29.13 9.80 -16.41
CA PRO A 102 -30.11 8.76 -16.72
C PRO A 102 -29.82 8.00 -18.02
N GLN A 103 -29.00 8.54 -18.89
CA GLN A 103 -28.55 7.86 -20.09
C GLN A 103 -27.63 6.68 -19.75
N PHE A 104 -26.75 6.86 -18.75
CA PHE A 104 -25.76 5.85 -18.38
C PHE A 104 -26.22 4.99 -17.20
N ASP A 105 -26.98 5.53 -16.26
CA ASP A 105 -27.46 4.78 -15.09
C ASP A 105 -28.24 3.53 -15.45
N LYS A 106 -29.07 3.61 -16.49
CA LYS A 106 -29.79 2.45 -17.04
C LYS A 106 -28.91 1.35 -17.63
N LEU A 107 -27.62 1.66 -17.89
CA LEU A 107 -26.63 0.68 -18.38
C LEU A 107 -25.90 -0.01 -17.25
N SER A 108 -26.09 0.46 -16.00
CA SER A 108 -25.48 -0.14 -14.81
C SER A 108 -25.87 -1.60 -14.69
N THR A 109 -24.87 -2.47 -14.63
CA THR A 109 -25.05 -3.91 -14.62
C THR A 109 -24.31 -4.51 -13.44
N PRO A 110 -24.96 -5.29 -12.56
CA PRO A 110 -24.30 -5.97 -11.47
C PRO A 110 -23.45 -7.14 -11.98
N LEU A 111 -22.30 -7.31 -11.35
CA LEU A 111 -21.51 -8.54 -11.39
C LEU A 111 -21.75 -9.27 -10.09
N ASP A 112 -22.38 -10.44 -10.10
CA ASP A 112 -22.64 -11.19 -8.86
C ASP A 112 -21.32 -11.74 -8.26
N ILE A 113 -20.60 -10.86 -7.56
CA ILE A 113 -19.28 -11.10 -6.98
C ILE A 113 -19.19 -10.60 -5.54
N GLU A 114 -18.44 -11.33 -4.74
CA GLU A 114 -18.04 -10.95 -3.39
C GLU A 114 -16.52 -11.01 -3.27
N PHE A 115 -15.88 -9.90 -2.95
CA PHE A 115 -14.52 -9.87 -2.44
C PHE A 115 -14.59 -10.05 -0.93
N ARG A 116 -14.09 -11.19 -0.43
CA ARG A 116 -14.19 -11.58 0.97
C ARG A 116 -12.81 -11.70 1.60
N LEU A 117 -12.64 -11.14 2.79
CA LEU A 117 -11.41 -11.31 3.55
C LEU A 117 -11.16 -12.79 3.84
N ALA A 118 -9.93 -13.24 3.60
CA ALA A 118 -9.53 -14.61 3.91
C ALA A 118 -9.62 -14.87 5.42
N GLU A 119 -10.07 -16.04 5.82
CA GLU A 119 -10.20 -16.47 7.21
C GLU A 119 -9.15 -17.48 7.65
N ILE A 120 -8.48 -18.13 6.68
CA ILE A 120 -7.35 -19.02 6.89
C ILE A 120 -6.17 -18.51 6.06
N GLY A 121 -5.03 -18.32 6.69
CA GLY A 121 -3.81 -17.85 6.06
C GLY A 121 -2.93 -18.99 5.51
N PRO A 122 -1.76 -18.64 4.91
CA PRO A 122 -0.90 -19.60 4.19
C PRO A 122 -0.34 -20.74 5.04
N ASN A 123 -0.21 -20.54 6.35
CA ASN A 123 0.32 -21.56 7.26
C ASN A 123 -0.78 -22.34 7.98
N GLY A 124 -2.04 -22.15 7.58
CA GLY A 124 -3.22 -22.72 8.24
C GLY A 124 -3.64 -21.95 9.50
N GLU A 125 -3.12 -20.75 9.72
CA GLU A 125 -3.56 -19.89 10.82
C GLU A 125 -4.94 -19.31 10.55
N ALA A 126 -5.74 -19.11 11.60
CA ALA A 126 -6.90 -18.24 11.50
C ALA A 126 -6.44 -16.80 11.35
N THR A 127 -7.04 -16.06 10.43
CA THR A 127 -6.68 -14.68 10.11
C THR A 127 -7.90 -13.81 9.96
N THR A 128 -7.69 -12.50 10.02
CA THR A 128 -8.68 -11.49 9.66
C THR A 128 -8.64 -11.13 8.18
N GLY A 129 -7.71 -11.72 7.40
CA GLY A 129 -7.44 -11.29 6.03
C GLY A 129 -6.74 -9.93 5.95
N ILE A 130 -6.31 -9.37 7.08
CA ILE A 130 -5.60 -8.08 7.16
C ILE A 130 -4.32 -8.28 7.95
N VAL A 131 -3.19 -7.99 7.33
CA VAL A 131 -1.86 -8.17 7.93
C VAL A 131 -1.16 -6.83 8.00
N PHE A 132 -0.83 -6.38 9.21
CA PHE A 132 -0.09 -5.14 9.44
C PHE A 132 1.41 -5.42 9.47
N HIS A 133 2.16 -4.68 8.66
CA HIS A 133 3.59 -4.78 8.51
C HIS A 133 4.30 -3.51 8.95
N ARG A 134 5.62 -3.60 9.12
CA ARG A 134 6.48 -2.41 9.20
C ARG A 134 6.38 -1.60 7.92
N LEU A 135 6.82 -0.33 7.98
CA LEU A 135 6.82 0.56 6.83
C LEU A 135 7.67 -0.02 5.69
N GLU A 136 7.05 -0.17 4.54
CA GLU A 136 7.65 -0.53 3.25
C GLU A 136 6.94 0.25 2.15
N SER A 137 7.61 0.44 1.01
CA SER A 137 7.07 1.17 -0.15
C SER A 137 7.47 0.51 -1.46
N GLY A 138 6.99 1.01 -2.60
CA GLY A 138 7.48 0.60 -3.91
C GLY A 138 6.96 -0.75 -4.42
N PHE A 139 5.78 -1.22 -3.96
CA PHE A 139 5.16 -2.43 -4.50
C PHE A 139 4.47 -2.20 -5.85
N GLY A 140 4.33 -0.93 -6.26
CA GLY A 140 3.92 -0.54 -7.60
C GLY A 140 4.99 -0.75 -8.67
N VAL A 141 6.25 -1.02 -8.27
CA VAL A 141 7.36 -1.33 -9.18
C VAL A 141 7.59 -2.83 -9.24
N TYR A 142 8.05 -3.34 -10.40
CA TYR A 142 8.39 -4.75 -10.56
C TYR A 142 9.67 -5.08 -9.76
N ASN A 143 9.48 -5.75 -8.64
CA ASN A 143 10.56 -6.25 -7.77
C ASN A 143 10.16 -7.60 -7.17
N PRO A 144 10.36 -8.72 -7.90
CA PRO A 144 9.92 -10.03 -7.47
C PRO A 144 10.38 -10.45 -6.07
N PRO A 145 11.65 -10.30 -5.68
CA PRO A 145 12.08 -10.70 -4.34
C PRO A 145 11.32 -9.97 -3.22
N LYS A 146 11.10 -8.67 -3.40
CA LYS A 146 10.35 -7.85 -2.43
C LYS A 146 8.90 -8.28 -2.33
N MET A 147 8.23 -8.48 -3.47
CA MET A 147 6.83 -8.90 -3.51
C MET A 147 6.63 -10.29 -2.92
N GLN A 148 7.44 -11.26 -3.33
CA GLN A 148 7.34 -12.65 -2.90
C GLN A 148 7.58 -12.84 -1.40
N LYS A 149 8.29 -11.91 -0.76
CA LYS A 149 8.50 -11.90 0.70
C LYS A 149 7.18 -11.80 1.46
N TYR A 150 6.23 -11.03 0.96
CA TYR A 150 4.96 -10.73 1.63
C TYR A 150 3.76 -11.41 0.97
N ALA A 151 3.84 -11.70 -0.33
CA ALA A 151 2.72 -12.23 -1.09
C ALA A 151 2.22 -13.58 -0.57
N TRP A 152 0.93 -13.67 -0.31
CA TRP A 152 0.26 -14.94 -0.19
C TRP A 152 0.06 -15.57 -1.58
N ASP A 153 -0.14 -16.88 -1.65
CA ASP A 153 -0.24 -17.61 -2.91
C ASP A 153 -1.39 -17.06 -3.80
N ASN A 154 -1.05 -16.40 -4.90
CA ASN A 154 -2.03 -15.80 -5.81
C ASN A 154 -2.99 -16.80 -6.47
N LYS A 155 -2.75 -18.11 -6.33
CA LYS A 155 -3.73 -19.13 -6.73
C LYS A 155 -4.86 -19.30 -5.73
N LYS A 156 -4.73 -18.69 -4.54
CA LYS A 156 -5.69 -18.79 -3.45
C LYS A 156 -6.17 -17.43 -2.96
N TYR A 157 -5.34 -16.39 -3.08
CA TYR A 157 -5.60 -15.07 -2.50
C TYR A 157 -5.33 -13.95 -3.51
N MET A 158 -6.24 -13.01 -3.58
CA MET A 158 -5.99 -11.71 -4.18
C MET A 158 -5.22 -10.85 -3.16
N ASN A 159 -3.98 -10.47 -3.48
CA ASN A 159 -3.16 -9.64 -2.62
C ASN A 159 -3.39 -8.17 -2.91
N VAL A 160 -3.76 -7.40 -1.89
CA VAL A 160 -3.90 -5.95 -1.92
C VAL A 160 -2.87 -5.34 -0.96
N TYR A 161 -2.00 -4.47 -1.47
CA TYR A 161 -0.94 -3.83 -0.71
C TYR A 161 -1.31 -2.38 -0.44
N ILE A 162 -1.46 -2.02 0.83
CA ILE A 162 -1.78 -0.67 1.26
C ILE A 162 -0.50 0.00 1.75
N MET A 163 -0.13 1.11 1.13
CA MET A 163 1.06 1.89 1.47
C MET A 163 0.87 3.36 1.11
N ASN A 164 1.80 4.20 1.49
CA ASN A 164 1.75 5.63 1.19
C ASN A 164 2.48 5.96 -0.13
N ASP A 165 3.68 5.41 -0.31
CA ASP A 165 4.51 5.59 -1.49
C ASP A 165 4.50 4.31 -2.35
N LEU A 166 3.68 4.32 -3.41
CA LEU A 166 3.43 3.14 -4.24
C LEU A 166 4.66 2.70 -5.02
N TYR A 167 5.47 3.65 -5.49
CA TYR A 167 6.58 3.38 -6.40
C TYR A 167 7.96 3.41 -5.73
N GLY A 168 8.03 3.84 -4.45
CA GLY A 168 9.30 3.93 -3.72
C GLY A 168 10.15 5.11 -4.16
N ASP A 169 9.54 6.12 -4.75
CA ASP A 169 10.18 7.33 -5.29
C ASP A 169 9.97 8.58 -4.42
N GLY A 170 9.30 8.42 -3.29
CA GLY A 170 8.96 9.50 -2.35
C GLY A 170 7.70 10.26 -2.73
N VAL A 171 6.99 9.88 -3.79
CA VAL A 171 5.72 10.48 -4.18
C VAL A 171 4.57 9.78 -3.46
N THR A 172 3.84 10.51 -2.63
CA THR A 172 2.82 9.94 -1.73
C THR A 172 1.38 10.30 -2.12
N ASN A 173 1.16 10.88 -3.28
CA ASN A 173 -0.16 11.27 -3.77
C ASN A 173 -0.68 10.40 -4.93
N ASN A 174 0.02 9.34 -5.31
CA ASN A 174 -0.51 8.31 -6.21
C ASN A 174 -1.60 7.51 -5.50
N SER A 175 -2.71 7.22 -6.19
CA SER A 175 -3.87 6.57 -5.58
C SER A 175 -3.81 5.06 -5.60
N GLY A 176 -3.54 4.47 -6.75
CA GLY A 176 -3.54 3.03 -6.93
C GLY A 176 -2.83 2.59 -8.20
N VAL A 177 -2.58 1.30 -8.30
CA VAL A 177 -2.13 0.58 -9.50
C VAL A 177 -2.50 -0.89 -9.37
N SER A 178 -2.88 -1.52 -10.47
CA SER A 178 -3.29 -2.91 -10.51
C SER A 178 -2.68 -3.67 -11.70
N TRP A 179 -2.64 -5.00 -11.61
CA TRP A 179 -2.12 -5.86 -12.66
C TRP A 179 -3.24 -6.67 -13.28
N TYR A 180 -3.32 -6.62 -14.60
CA TYR A 180 -4.24 -7.40 -15.39
C TYR A 180 -4.08 -8.92 -15.18
N PRO A 181 -5.08 -9.74 -15.55
CA PRO A 181 -4.97 -11.20 -15.52
C PRO A 181 -3.74 -11.66 -16.28
N ASN A 182 -2.82 -12.32 -15.58
CA ASN A 182 -1.60 -12.87 -16.17
C ASN A 182 -1.18 -14.10 -15.36
N TRP A 183 -1.07 -15.25 -16.04
CA TRP A 183 -0.74 -16.50 -15.38
C TRP A 183 0.67 -16.51 -14.76
N GLU A 184 1.66 -15.90 -15.44
CA GLU A 184 3.02 -15.84 -14.94
C GLU A 184 3.08 -15.00 -13.65
N MET A 185 2.40 -13.87 -13.63
CA MET A 185 2.26 -13.07 -12.42
C MET A 185 1.60 -13.86 -11.29
N THR A 186 0.52 -14.59 -11.60
CA THR A 186 -0.20 -15.42 -10.62
C THR A 186 0.67 -16.55 -10.09
N ARG A 187 1.32 -17.33 -10.95
CA ARG A 187 2.11 -18.48 -10.50
C ARG A 187 3.35 -18.09 -9.70
N PHE A 188 3.90 -16.91 -9.94
CA PHE A 188 5.09 -16.40 -9.24
C PHE A 188 4.77 -15.46 -8.06
N LYS A 189 3.51 -15.34 -7.64
CA LYS A 189 3.06 -14.48 -6.54
C LYS A 189 3.35 -12.99 -6.78
N LEU A 190 3.11 -12.51 -7.98
CA LEU A 190 3.36 -11.15 -8.42
C LEU A 190 2.09 -10.38 -8.78
N ALA A 191 0.95 -11.10 -8.99
CA ALA A 191 -0.34 -10.48 -9.26
C ALA A 191 -0.84 -9.73 -8.02
N ARG A 192 -1.20 -8.45 -8.20
CA ARG A 192 -1.50 -7.58 -7.07
C ARG A 192 -2.33 -6.36 -7.43
N VAL A 193 -2.90 -5.77 -6.39
CA VAL A 193 -3.38 -4.39 -6.35
C VAL A 193 -2.53 -3.65 -5.34
N VAL A 194 -2.06 -2.45 -5.65
CA VAL A 194 -1.33 -1.57 -4.73
C VAL A 194 -2.12 -0.29 -4.59
N TYR A 195 -2.41 0.14 -3.37
CA TYR A 195 -3.32 1.24 -3.11
C TYR A 195 -2.83 2.14 -1.97
N ASN A 196 -3.09 3.42 -2.09
CA ASN A 196 -2.69 4.38 -1.07
C ASN A 196 -3.72 4.45 0.06
N GLY A 197 -3.27 4.18 1.29
CA GLY A 197 -4.13 4.21 2.46
C GLY A 197 -4.75 5.57 2.76
N ALA A 198 -4.16 6.67 2.26
CA ALA A 198 -4.73 8.02 2.38
C ALA A 198 -6.08 8.17 1.66
N TYR A 199 -6.35 7.31 0.67
CA TYR A 199 -7.57 7.37 -0.15
C TYR A 199 -8.52 6.20 0.10
N LEU A 200 -8.27 5.39 1.14
CA LEU A 200 -9.09 4.24 1.46
C LEU A 200 -10.36 4.66 2.22
N GLY A 201 -11.52 4.21 1.77
CA GLY A 201 -12.80 4.40 2.44
C GLY A 201 -13.06 5.86 2.84
N SER A 202 -13.35 6.12 4.11
CA SER A 202 -13.64 7.45 4.65
C SER A 202 -12.40 8.34 4.85
N ASN A 203 -11.21 7.89 4.49
CA ASN A 203 -10.02 8.75 4.48
C ASN A 203 -10.07 9.81 3.36
N THR A 204 -10.94 9.65 2.38
CA THR A 204 -11.12 10.55 1.26
C THR A 204 -12.60 10.83 0.98
N ASP A 205 -12.89 11.62 -0.05
CA ASP A 205 -14.26 11.91 -0.48
C ASP A 205 -14.92 10.72 -1.21
N GLU A 206 -16.24 10.82 -1.41
CA GLU A 206 -17.05 9.76 -2.00
C GLU A 206 -16.70 9.43 -3.46
N ASN A 207 -16.16 10.37 -4.22
CA ASN A 207 -15.70 10.10 -5.57
C ASN A 207 -14.39 9.32 -5.53
N PHE A 208 -13.41 9.86 -4.81
CA PHE A 208 -12.04 9.35 -4.85
C PHE A 208 -11.88 7.98 -4.16
N ARG A 209 -12.71 7.66 -3.14
CA ARG A 209 -12.71 6.34 -2.51
C ARG A 209 -13.00 5.19 -3.48
N ARG A 210 -13.66 5.48 -4.61
CA ARG A 210 -14.01 4.50 -5.65
C ARG A 210 -12.86 4.12 -6.57
N VAL A 211 -11.71 4.74 -6.37
CA VAL A 211 -10.49 4.28 -7.02
C VAL A 211 -10.12 2.85 -6.58
N LEU A 212 -10.50 2.39 -5.39
CA LEU A 212 -10.34 0.97 -5.04
C LEU A 212 -11.19 0.06 -5.94
N THR A 213 -12.44 0.44 -6.22
CA THR A 213 -13.32 -0.25 -7.19
C THR A 213 -12.71 -0.24 -8.59
N HIS A 214 -12.12 0.88 -9.02
CA HIS A 214 -11.39 1.04 -10.27
C HIS A 214 -10.21 0.05 -10.37
N GLU A 215 -9.35 -0.02 -9.35
CA GLU A 215 -8.22 -0.95 -9.32
C GLU A 215 -8.65 -2.43 -9.38
N PHE A 216 -9.76 -2.77 -8.71
CA PHE A 216 -10.33 -4.11 -8.79
C PHE A 216 -10.91 -4.41 -10.18
N GLY A 217 -11.41 -3.37 -10.87
CA GLY A 217 -11.79 -3.45 -12.29
C GLY A 217 -10.62 -3.87 -13.17
N HIS A 218 -9.45 -3.24 -13.01
CA HIS A 218 -8.23 -3.64 -13.70
C HIS A 218 -7.80 -5.07 -13.36
N PHE A 219 -7.87 -5.44 -12.09
CA PHE A 219 -7.58 -6.82 -11.67
C PHE A 219 -8.48 -7.84 -12.39
N LEU A 220 -9.70 -7.44 -12.75
CA LEU A 220 -10.64 -8.21 -13.56
C LEU A 220 -10.62 -7.85 -15.06
N ASN A 221 -9.50 -7.31 -15.56
CA ASN A 221 -9.22 -7.08 -16.98
C ASN A 221 -9.96 -5.91 -17.63
N LEU A 222 -10.44 -4.94 -16.89
CA LEU A 222 -10.98 -3.72 -17.48
C LEU A 222 -9.87 -2.72 -17.77
N ALA A 223 -9.82 -2.18 -18.98
CA ALA A 223 -9.01 -1.03 -19.35
C ALA A 223 -9.73 0.28 -18.98
N HIS A 224 -9.01 1.40 -18.99
CA HIS A 224 -9.67 2.70 -18.87
C HIS A 224 -10.58 2.97 -20.07
N THR A 225 -11.68 3.67 -19.86
CA THR A 225 -12.59 4.05 -20.95
C THR A 225 -11.95 4.97 -21.99
N PHE A 226 -10.81 5.59 -21.64
CA PHE A 226 -10.02 6.48 -22.50
C PHE A 226 -8.70 5.86 -22.99
N ASP A 227 -8.45 4.59 -22.74
CA ASP A 227 -7.25 3.89 -23.22
C ASP A 227 -7.32 3.74 -24.74
N PHE A 228 -6.23 4.13 -25.43
CA PHE A 228 -6.14 4.14 -26.88
C PHE A 228 -4.70 4.13 -27.37
N ASP A 229 -4.53 3.77 -28.62
CA ASP A 229 -3.23 3.82 -29.28
C ASP A 229 -2.99 5.21 -29.90
N ASN A 230 -2.34 6.09 -29.13
CA ASN A 230 -1.95 7.44 -29.56
C ASN A 230 -1.18 7.49 -30.89
N THR A 231 -0.56 6.38 -31.30
CA THR A 231 0.19 6.33 -32.55
C THR A 231 -0.69 6.25 -33.78
N LYS A 232 -1.91 5.70 -33.61
CA LYS A 232 -2.89 5.53 -34.70
C LYS A 232 -3.88 6.68 -34.81
N PHE A 233 -4.13 7.38 -33.68
CA PHE A 233 -5.08 8.50 -33.62
C PHE A 233 -4.44 9.73 -32.96
N PRO A 234 -3.48 10.38 -33.63
CA PRO A 234 -2.77 11.53 -33.06
C PRO A 234 -3.66 12.76 -32.83
N ASP A 235 -4.87 12.78 -33.43
CA ASP A 235 -5.90 13.80 -33.23
C ASP A 235 -6.75 13.58 -31.97
N GLY A 236 -6.49 12.49 -31.21
CA GLY A 236 -7.19 12.17 -29.97
C GLY A 236 -8.61 11.62 -30.18
N CYS A 237 -9.05 11.42 -31.42
CA CYS A 237 -10.38 10.89 -31.69
C CYS A 237 -10.36 9.37 -32.00
N HIS A 238 -11.07 8.60 -31.19
CA HIS A 238 -11.08 7.13 -31.27
C HIS A 238 -12.11 6.60 -32.28
N LYS A 239 -11.84 6.78 -33.56
CA LYS A 239 -12.76 6.32 -34.62
C LYS A 239 -12.90 4.81 -34.72
N GLY A 240 -11.91 4.05 -34.24
CA GLY A 240 -11.90 2.60 -34.24
C GLY A 240 -12.43 1.93 -32.97
N PHE A 241 -13.20 2.63 -32.17
CA PHE A 241 -13.61 2.20 -30.84
C PHE A 241 -14.53 0.98 -30.85
N HIS A 242 -15.49 0.92 -31.77
CA HIS A 242 -16.48 -0.15 -31.88
C HIS A 242 -16.17 -1.11 -33.05
N GLY A 243 -15.48 -2.21 -32.75
CA GLY A 243 -15.27 -3.31 -33.68
C GLY A 243 -14.17 -3.14 -34.72
N GLU A 244 -13.38 -2.06 -34.67
CA GLU A 244 -12.24 -1.86 -35.57
C GLU A 244 -10.90 -2.34 -34.96
N ALA A 245 -9.81 -2.24 -35.71
CA ALA A 245 -8.51 -2.79 -35.35
C ALA A 245 -7.87 -2.20 -34.06
N ASN A 246 -8.40 -1.09 -33.57
CA ASN A 246 -8.01 -0.48 -32.30
C ASN A 246 -9.24 -0.23 -31.41
N PRO A 247 -9.64 -1.19 -30.60
CA PRO A 247 -10.93 -1.22 -29.92
C PRO A 247 -10.99 -0.35 -28.65
N GLY A 248 -10.00 0.49 -28.35
CA GLY A 248 -10.00 1.30 -27.15
C GLY A 248 -9.92 0.46 -25.87
N ASP A 249 -10.95 0.53 -25.01
CA ASP A 249 -11.07 -0.26 -23.79
C ASP A 249 -11.57 -1.70 -24.00
N TYR A 250 -11.71 -2.13 -25.27
CA TYR A 250 -12.20 -3.45 -25.68
C TYR A 250 -13.65 -3.75 -25.24
N VAL A 251 -14.48 -2.73 -25.10
CA VAL A 251 -15.89 -2.85 -24.69
C VAL A 251 -16.77 -2.00 -25.62
N ASP A 252 -17.80 -2.62 -26.20
CA ASP A 252 -18.62 -1.99 -27.24
C ASP A 252 -19.69 -1.03 -26.71
N ASP A 253 -20.09 -1.13 -25.46
CA ASP A 253 -21.16 -0.34 -24.86
C ASP A 253 -20.66 0.81 -23.98
N THR A 254 -19.35 1.08 -23.94
CA THR A 254 -18.75 2.29 -23.42
C THR A 254 -18.56 3.29 -24.54
N PRO A 255 -19.11 4.53 -24.45
CA PRO A 255 -18.91 5.54 -25.49
C PRO A 255 -17.45 6.02 -25.51
N PRO A 256 -16.94 6.49 -26.66
CA PRO A 256 -15.60 7.00 -26.79
C PRO A 256 -15.28 8.09 -25.75
N ALA A 257 -14.08 8.02 -25.19
CA ALA A 257 -13.49 9.05 -24.34
C ALA A 257 -12.15 9.46 -24.92
N ASP A 258 -11.98 10.74 -25.25
CA ASP A 258 -10.78 11.26 -25.92
C ASP A 258 -9.76 11.88 -24.97
N ARG A 259 -10.08 11.92 -23.68
CA ARG A 259 -9.20 12.38 -22.60
C ARG A 259 -9.55 11.74 -21.26
N GLN A 260 -8.60 11.81 -20.34
CA GLN A 260 -8.70 11.15 -19.04
C GLN A 260 -9.79 11.75 -18.13
N GLN A 261 -9.91 13.07 -18.09
CA GLN A 261 -10.83 13.76 -17.19
C GLN A 261 -12.02 14.33 -17.97
N MET A 262 -13.15 13.67 -17.82
CA MET A 262 -14.42 14.10 -18.43
C MET A 262 -15.55 14.06 -17.39
N GLY A 263 -16.50 14.95 -17.54
CA GLY A 263 -17.65 15.09 -16.63
C GLY A 263 -18.96 15.34 -17.39
N PRO A 264 -20.03 15.71 -16.68
CA PRO A 264 -21.40 15.80 -17.22
C PRO A 264 -21.57 16.74 -18.41
N ASN A 265 -20.74 17.78 -18.47
CA ASN A 265 -20.83 18.82 -19.49
C ASN A 265 -19.82 18.65 -20.63
N ASP A 266 -18.99 17.62 -20.57
CA ASP A 266 -17.99 17.35 -21.58
C ASP A 266 -18.57 16.56 -22.74
N VAL A 267 -18.09 16.88 -23.94
CA VAL A 267 -18.37 16.13 -25.15
C VAL A 267 -17.07 15.55 -25.69
N ASN A 268 -17.14 14.32 -26.22
CA ASN A 268 -16.01 13.69 -26.86
C ASN A 268 -15.78 14.25 -28.27
N CYS A 269 -14.71 13.81 -28.92
CA CYS A 269 -14.33 14.22 -30.27
C CYS A 269 -15.38 13.87 -31.36
N LEU A 270 -16.36 13.03 -31.08
CA LEU A 270 -17.47 12.68 -31.96
C LEU A 270 -18.72 13.53 -31.66
N GLY A 271 -18.66 14.50 -30.74
CA GLY A 271 -19.77 15.35 -30.36
C GLY A 271 -20.80 14.71 -29.43
N GLY A 272 -20.52 13.50 -28.92
CA GLY A 272 -21.37 12.79 -27.97
C GLY A 272 -20.88 12.90 -26.54
N LYS A 273 -21.72 12.52 -25.56
CA LYS A 273 -21.32 12.38 -24.17
C LYS A 273 -20.48 11.11 -23.98
N THR A 274 -19.48 11.19 -23.09
CA THR A 274 -18.79 10.00 -22.56
C THR A 274 -19.53 9.44 -21.38
N ASN A 275 -19.24 8.18 -21.03
CA ASN A 275 -19.74 7.59 -19.79
C ASN A 275 -18.88 8.05 -18.60
N TRP A 276 -19.04 9.31 -18.20
CA TRP A 276 -18.29 9.93 -17.11
C TRP A 276 -18.62 9.32 -15.73
N THR A 277 -19.77 8.62 -15.59
CA THR A 277 -20.15 7.91 -14.37
C THR A 277 -19.48 6.54 -14.24
N ASN A 278 -18.73 6.09 -15.24
CA ASN A 278 -18.08 4.78 -15.26
C ASN A 278 -16.91 4.70 -14.26
N TYR A 279 -16.81 3.62 -13.49
CA TYR A 279 -15.70 3.41 -12.56
C TYR A 279 -14.32 3.40 -13.23
N MET A 280 -14.23 3.05 -14.52
CA MET A 280 -12.97 3.02 -15.27
C MET A 280 -12.61 4.35 -15.93
N ASN A 281 -13.35 5.44 -15.64
CA ASN A 281 -13.04 6.80 -16.06
C ASN A 281 -12.29 7.56 -14.96
N TYR A 282 -11.54 8.61 -15.31
CA TYR A 282 -10.96 9.59 -14.39
C TYR A 282 -11.86 10.80 -14.22
N SER A 283 -13.13 10.56 -13.96
CA SER A 283 -14.09 11.63 -13.77
C SER A 283 -13.72 12.50 -12.56
N TYR A 284 -13.89 13.81 -12.72
CA TYR A 284 -13.80 14.75 -11.58
C TYR A 284 -15.10 14.85 -10.77
N VAL A 285 -16.09 14.08 -11.15
CA VAL A 285 -17.33 13.87 -10.42
C VAL A 285 -17.49 12.38 -10.08
N ARG A 286 -18.48 12.08 -9.28
CA ARG A 286 -18.72 10.74 -8.75
C ARG A 286 -18.96 9.71 -9.84
N THR A 287 -18.20 8.63 -9.83
CA THR A 287 -18.44 7.42 -10.62
C THR A 287 -19.42 6.48 -9.90
N SER A 288 -20.20 5.67 -10.63
CA SER A 288 -21.31 4.89 -10.06
C SER A 288 -21.63 3.57 -10.75
N MET A 289 -20.95 3.19 -11.87
CA MET A 289 -21.41 2.04 -12.64
C MET A 289 -20.34 1.35 -13.48
N PHE A 290 -20.61 0.09 -13.80
CA PHE A 290 -20.02 -0.67 -14.89
C PHE A 290 -21.11 -0.97 -15.94
N THR A 291 -20.74 -1.01 -17.21
CA THR A 291 -21.64 -1.42 -18.29
C THR A 291 -21.76 -2.94 -18.38
N LYS A 292 -22.75 -3.43 -19.12
CA LYS A 292 -22.92 -4.86 -19.40
C LYS A 292 -21.72 -5.46 -20.12
N GLY A 293 -21.14 -4.73 -21.08
CA GLY A 293 -19.94 -5.15 -21.78
C GLY A 293 -18.74 -5.30 -20.85
N GLN A 294 -18.56 -4.36 -19.93
CA GLN A 294 -17.53 -4.44 -18.89
C GLN A 294 -17.77 -5.65 -17.97
N VAL A 295 -19.00 -5.89 -17.54
CA VAL A 295 -19.34 -7.07 -16.72
C VAL A 295 -19.05 -8.36 -17.48
N ASN A 296 -19.39 -8.45 -18.77
CA ASN A 296 -19.07 -9.61 -19.60
C ASN A 296 -17.55 -9.83 -19.71
N ARG A 297 -16.77 -8.75 -19.83
CA ARG A 297 -15.31 -8.81 -19.87
C ARG A 297 -14.73 -9.30 -18.55
N MET A 298 -15.25 -8.84 -17.41
CA MET A 298 -14.87 -9.31 -16.07
C MET A 298 -15.24 -10.79 -15.86
N LEU A 299 -16.42 -11.22 -16.31
CA LEU A 299 -16.84 -12.64 -16.27
C LEU A 299 -15.90 -13.52 -17.11
N ALA A 300 -15.46 -13.06 -18.28
CA ALA A 300 -14.47 -13.76 -19.10
C ALA A 300 -13.11 -13.85 -18.36
N ALA A 301 -12.69 -12.77 -17.72
CA ALA A 301 -11.47 -12.76 -16.90
C ALA A 301 -11.54 -13.74 -15.72
N LEU A 302 -12.69 -13.87 -15.08
CA LEU A 302 -12.92 -14.85 -14.01
C LEU A 302 -12.80 -16.31 -14.50
N GLN A 303 -12.97 -16.58 -15.80
CA GLN A 303 -12.72 -17.91 -16.39
C GLN A 303 -11.26 -18.11 -16.77
N ASP A 304 -10.45 -17.05 -16.87
CA ASP A 304 -9.03 -17.19 -17.14
C ASP A 304 -8.30 -17.94 -16.01
N LYS A 305 -7.31 -18.72 -16.36
CA LYS A 305 -6.53 -19.54 -15.43
C LYS A 305 -5.95 -18.74 -14.27
N SER A 306 -5.59 -17.46 -14.51
CA SER A 306 -5.01 -16.58 -13.50
C SER A 306 -6.02 -16.07 -12.46
N ARG A 307 -7.32 -16.22 -12.74
CA ARG A 307 -8.41 -15.78 -11.84
C ARG A 307 -9.32 -16.92 -11.40
N SER A 308 -9.55 -17.93 -12.27
CA SER A 308 -10.44 -19.05 -11.94
C SER A 308 -9.95 -19.90 -10.76
N CYS A 309 -8.67 -19.92 -10.49
CA CYS A 309 -8.11 -20.59 -9.31
C CYS A 309 -8.58 -19.96 -7.98
N LEU A 310 -9.00 -18.67 -7.97
CA LEU A 310 -9.40 -17.97 -6.74
C LEU A 310 -10.77 -18.41 -6.22
N TRP A 311 -11.72 -18.72 -7.10
CA TRP A 311 -13.12 -18.98 -6.75
C TRP A 311 -13.52 -20.47 -6.81
N SER A 312 -12.55 -21.37 -6.90
CA SER A 312 -12.86 -22.81 -6.88
C SER A 312 -13.21 -23.29 -5.46
N ASP A 313 -14.12 -24.27 -5.36
CA ASP A 313 -14.48 -24.88 -4.08
C ASP A 313 -13.26 -25.45 -3.34
N ALA A 314 -12.31 -26.00 -4.09
CA ALA A 314 -11.05 -26.48 -3.53
C ALA A 314 -10.17 -25.39 -2.93
N THR A 315 -10.28 -24.16 -3.41
CA THR A 315 -9.62 -22.98 -2.83
C THR A 315 -10.41 -22.49 -1.62
N HIS A 316 -11.72 -22.33 -1.75
CA HIS A 316 -12.58 -21.87 -0.64
C HIS A 316 -12.43 -22.74 0.61
N ALA A 317 -12.40 -24.07 0.47
CA ALA A 317 -12.18 -24.99 1.57
C ALA A 317 -10.83 -24.84 2.29
N LYS A 318 -9.88 -24.08 1.72
CA LYS A 318 -8.54 -23.86 2.29
C LYS A 318 -8.34 -22.45 2.85
N VAL A 319 -9.23 -21.53 2.52
CA VAL A 319 -9.06 -20.10 2.83
C VAL A 319 -10.21 -19.51 3.63
N PHE A 320 -11.34 -20.23 3.73
CA PHE A 320 -12.49 -19.89 4.55
C PHE A 320 -12.78 -20.96 5.58
N LEU A 321 -13.29 -20.55 6.72
CA LEU A 321 -13.86 -21.45 7.73
C LEU A 321 -15.21 -21.97 7.28
N PRO A 322 -15.73 -23.06 7.89
CA PRO A 322 -17.04 -23.62 7.52
C PRO A 322 -18.18 -22.62 7.60
N ASP A 323 -18.12 -21.73 8.57
CA ASP A 323 -19.02 -20.58 8.73
C ASP A 323 -18.31 -19.41 9.40
N ALA A 324 -18.84 -18.20 9.21
CA ALA A 324 -18.25 -16.95 9.73
C ALA A 324 -18.26 -16.86 11.27
N SER A 325 -19.12 -17.61 11.95
CA SER A 325 -19.24 -17.65 13.41
C SER A 325 -18.32 -18.68 14.05
N HIS A 326 -17.65 -19.54 13.25
CA HIS A 326 -16.79 -20.59 13.76
C HIS A 326 -15.75 -20.05 14.75
N PRO A 327 -15.65 -20.60 15.97
CA PRO A 327 -14.72 -20.11 16.98
C PRO A 327 -13.27 -20.19 16.52
N ARG A 328 -12.53 -19.10 16.70
CA ARG A 328 -11.14 -18.97 16.24
C ARG A 328 -10.35 -17.95 17.04
N VAL A 329 -9.02 -18.04 16.96
CA VAL A 329 -8.10 -17.04 17.54
C VAL A 329 -7.29 -16.40 16.42
N VAL A 330 -7.37 -15.09 16.30
CA VAL A 330 -6.72 -14.31 15.25
C VAL A 330 -5.70 -13.33 15.82
N LEU A 331 -4.65 -13.05 15.07
CA LEU A 331 -3.65 -12.05 15.43
C LEU A 331 -4.23 -10.63 15.24
N GLU A 332 -4.14 -9.82 16.29
CA GLU A 332 -4.50 -8.39 16.27
C GLU A 332 -3.29 -7.47 16.16
N SER A 333 -2.13 -7.94 16.59
CA SER A 333 -0.87 -7.20 16.55
C SER A 333 -0.14 -7.35 15.22
N LYS A 334 0.92 -6.58 15.03
CA LYS A 334 1.87 -6.82 13.93
C LYS A 334 2.51 -8.19 14.08
N GLN A 335 2.86 -8.82 12.96
CA GLN A 335 3.55 -10.11 12.96
C GLN A 335 5.03 -10.01 13.35
N GLU A 336 5.64 -8.83 13.13
CA GLU A 336 7.03 -8.58 13.48
C GLU A 336 7.15 -8.04 14.91
N LEU A 337 7.99 -8.70 15.70
CA LEU A 337 8.35 -8.30 17.07
C LEU A 337 9.74 -7.67 17.03
N PHE A 338 9.83 -6.40 17.46
CA PHE A 338 11.06 -5.64 17.44
C PHE A 338 11.73 -5.62 18.80
N PRO A 339 13.09 -5.62 18.86
CA PRO A 339 13.80 -5.42 20.11
C PRO A 339 13.55 -4.00 20.64
N LYS A 340 13.53 -3.86 21.95
CA LYS A 340 13.38 -2.56 22.62
C LYS A 340 14.66 -1.72 22.64
N ASP A 341 15.80 -2.33 22.31
CA ASP A 341 17.09 -1.66 22.24
C ASP A 341 18.05 -2.36 21.26
N VAL A 342 19.17 -1.70 20.97
CA VAL A 342 20.22 -2.18 20.07
C VAL A 342 20.96 -3.42 20.59
N LYS A 343 20.76 -3.81 21.84
CA LYS A 343 21.38 -5.02 22.44
C LYS A 343 20.58 -6.27 22.15
N GLY A 344 19.39 -6.14 21.54
CA GLY A 344 18.53 -7.27 21.24
C GLY A 344 17.66 -7.73 22.41
N ASN A 345 17.33 -6.83 23.32
CA ASN A 345 16.37 -7.11 24.39
C ASN A 345 14.94 -7.00 23.86
N TYR A 346 14.13 -8.01 24.12
CA TYR A 346 12.71 -8.06 23.81
C TYR A 346 11.88 -8.02 25.09
N ASP A 347 10.79 -7.30 25.04
CA ASP A 347 9.73 -7.24 26.04
C ASP A 347 8.46 -6.80 25.31
N VAL A 348 7.88 -7.74 24.55
CA VAL A 348 6.82 -7.46 23.58
C VAL A 348 5.59 -8.27 23.93
N THR A 349 4.42 -7.64 23.87
CA THR A 349 3.12 -8.29 23.99
C THR A 349 2.47 -8.40 22.62
N VAL A 350 2.06 -9.60 22.27
CA VAL A 350 1.31 -9.93 21.05
C VAL A 350 -0.14 -10.17 21.43
N ALA A 351 -1.03 -9.38 20.88
CA ALA A 351 -2.46 -9.48 21.11
C ALA A 351 -3.11 -10.45 20.13
N LEU A 352 -3.82 -11.43 20.65
CA LEU A 352 -4.59 -12.43 19.91
C LEU A 352 -6.06 -12.32 20.36
N ARG A 353 -6.97 -12.06 19.43
CA ARG A 353 -8.40 -11.93 19.70
C ARG A 353 -9.11 -13.27 19.51
N VAL A 354 -9.96 -13.62 20.47
CA VAL A 354 -10.88 -14.76 20.36
C VAL A 354 -12.18 -14.30 19.70
N ILE A 355 -12.60 -14.96 18.65
CA ILE A 355 -13.84 -14.71 17.91
C ILE A 355 -14.74 -15.93 18.06
N GLY A 356 -16.03 -15.74 18.27
CA GLY A 356 -17.02 -16.82 18.42
C GLY A 356 -16.95 -17.58 19.75
N ALA A 357 -16.03 -17.21 20.64
CA ALA A 357 -15.85 -17.79 21.98
C ALA A 357 -15.24 -16.75 22.94
N SER A 358 -14.94 -17.17 24.16
CA SER A 358 -14.19 -16.36 25.13
C SER A 358 -12.83 -17.01 25.45
N ALA A 359 -11.82 -16.18 25.71
CA ALA A 359 -10.54 -16.64 26.23
C ALA A 359 -10.69 -17.12 27.69
N LYS A 360 -9.96 -18.16 28.07
CA LYS A 360 -9.77 -18.55 29.47
C LYS A 360 -9.14 -17.40 30.23
N GLN A 361 -9.65 -17.09 31.42
CA GLN A 361 -9.12 -15.98 32.23
C GLN A 361 -7.87 -16.39 33.01
N GLY A 362 -6.91 -15.46 33.12
CA GLY A 362 -5.68 -15.64 33.86
C GLY A 362 -4.54 -16.30 33.06
N PRO A 363 -3.51 -16.80 33.76
CA PRO A 363 -2.36 -17.44 33.10
C PRO A 363 -2.75 -18.68 32.32
N LEU A 364 -2.22 -18.80 31.11
CA LEU A 364 -2.35 -19.98 30.24
C LEU A 364 -1.14 -20.89 30.41
N THR A 365 -1.38 -22.22 30.35
CA THR A 365 -0.37 -23.24 30.55
C THR A 365 0.30 -23.61 29.23
N ALA A 366 1.62 -23.39 29.15
CA ALA A 366 2.41 -23.82 28.00
C ALA A 366 2.38 -25.36 27.84
N GLY A 367 2.27 -25.82 26.60
CA GLY A 367 2.10 -27.23 26.25
C GLY A 367 0.67 -27.74 26.33
N THR A 368 -0.24 -27.03 27.03
CA THR A 368 -1.66 -27.41 27.16
C THR A 368 -2.57 -26.37 26.48
N ASP A 369 -2.47 -25.10 26.89
CA ASP A 369 -3.32 -24.03 26.36
C ASP A 369 -2.69 -23.36 25.13
N PHE A 370 -1.37 -23.37 25.04
CA PHE A 370 -0.64 -22.89 23.86
C PHE A 370 0.71 -23.60 23.70
N THR A 371 1.21 -23.60 22.46
CA THR A 371 2.57 -24.06 22.12
C THR A 371 3.32 -23.00 21.34
N VAL A 372 4.64 -23.00 21.47
CA VAL A 372 5.53 -22.11 20.72
C VAL A 372 6.62 -22.95 20.06
N GLU A 373 6.78 -22.80 18.75
CA GLU A 373 7.74 -23.55 17.95
C GLU A 373 8.73 -22.61 17.26
N GLY A 374 10.01 -22.90 17.35
CA GLY A 374 11.06 -22.12 16.68
C GLY A 374 11.36 -20.75 17.32
N LEU A 375 10.94 -20.53 18.56
CA LEU A 375 11.35 -19.35 19.31
C LEU A 375 12.88 -19.36 19.50
N PRO A 376 13.59 -18.28 19.16
CA PRO A 376 15.04 -18.23 19.32
C PRO A 376 15.50 -18.44 20.76
N ASP A 377 16.64 -19.10 20.94
CA ASP A 377 17.28 -19.26 22.25
C ASP A 377 17.52 -17.89 22.90
N GLY A 378 17.31 -17.83 24.20
CA GLY A 378 17.39 -16.57 24.97
C GLY A 378 16.06 -15.81 25.08
N LEU A 379 15.02 -16.23 24.35
CA LEU A 379 13.66 -15.73 24.54
C LEU A 379 12.78 -16.74 25.26
N THR A 380 11.82 -16.22 26.01
CA THR A 380 10.74 -16.97 26.65
C THR A 380 9.39 -16.42 26.25
N ALA A 381 8.39 -17.26 26.23
CA ALA A 381 7.01 -16.86 25.97
C ALA A 381 6.09 -17.31 27.11
N SER A 382 5.18 -16.43 27.51
CA SER A 382 4.08 -16.72 28.43
C SER A 382 2.78 -16.12 27.88
N ALA A 383 1.64 -16.65 28.27
CA ALA A 383 0.37 -16.14 27.79
C ALA A 383 -0.64 -15.96 28.93
N THR A 384 -1.52 -14.98 28.79
CA THR A 384 -2.64 -14.72 29.71
C THR A 384 -3.89 -14.40 28.89
N GLY A 385 -5.05 -14.81 29.37
CA GLY A 385 -6.34 -14.47 28.77
C GLY A 385 -7.17 -13.57 29.69
N ASP A 386 -8.02 -12.73 29.10
CA ASP A 386 -8.89 -11.77 29.81
C ASP A 386 -10.38 -11.92 29.44
N GLY A 387 -10.76 -12.98 28.74
CA GLY A 387 -12.10 -13.22 28.24
C GLY A 387 -12.30 -12.86 26.78
N GLN A 388 -11.69 -11.81 26.28
CA GLN A 388 -11.77 -11.41 24.86
C GLN A 388 -10.45 -11.63 24.12
N MET A 389 -9.34 -11.40 24.81
CA MET A 389 -8.01 -11.43 24.25
C MET A 389 -7.13 -12.46 24.94
N ILE A 390 -6.17 -12.97 24.19
CA ILE A 390 -5.02 -13.69 24.72
C ILE A 390 -3.80 -12.79 24.47
N GLN A 391 -3.09 -12.45 25.54
CA GLN A 391 -1.86 -11.67 25.49
C GLN A 391 -0.66 -12.62 25.59
N LEU A 392 0.06 -12.78 24.48
CA LEU A 392 1.31 -13.54 24.44
C LEU A 392 2.47 -12.57 24.74
N HIS A 393 3.22 -12.84 25.78
CA HIS A 393 4.35 -12.05 26.23
C HIS A 393 5.67 -12.73 25.83
N VAL A 394 6.48 -12.05 25.04
CA VAL A 394 7.79 -12.53 24.59
C VAL A 394 8.87 -11.67 25.23
N LYS A 395 9.74 -12.30 26.05
CA LYS A 395 10.81 -11.61 26.78
C LYS A 395 12.14 -12.32 26.63
N GLY A 396 13.21 -11.56 26.75
CA GLY A 396 14.58 -12.06 26.78
C GLY A 396 15.52 -11.29 25.89
N MET A 397 16.63 -11.89 25.54
CA MET A 397 17.65 -11.26 24.71
C MET A 397 18.13 -12.22 23.62
N VAL A 398 18.24 -11.72 22.40
CA VAL A 398 18.79 -12.44 21.25
C VAL A 398 19.87 -11.59 20.59
N THR A 399 20.97 -12.19 20.19
CA THR A 399 21.95 -11.51 19.33
C THR A 399 21.28 -11.12 18.02
N LEU A 400 21.34 -9.83 17.69
CA LEU A 400 20.75 -9.29 16.47
C LEU A 400 21.49 -9.87 15.25
N GLY A 401 20.73 -10.24 14.24
CA GLY A 401 21.24 -10.87 13.00
C GLY A 401 20.14 -10.86 11.93
N ALA A 402 19.85 -12.01 11.35
CA ALA A 402 18.72 -12.15 10.43
C ALA A 402 17.40 -12.38 11.18
N ASP A 403 16.30 -11.86 10.61
CA ASP A 403 14.95 -12.12 11.09
C ASP A 403 14.68 -13.61 11.26
N LYS A 404 14.05 -13.98 12.36
CA LYS A 404 13.75 -15.40 12.67
C LYS A 404 12.25 -15.60 12.83
N LYS A 405 11.68 -16.52 12.07
CA LYS A 405 10.28 -16.92 12.20
C LYS A 405 10.10 -17.91 13.33
N PHE A 406 9.01 -17.77 14.07
CA PHE A 406 8.51 -18.73 15.02
C PHE A 406 6.99 -18.83 14.93
N PHE A 407 6.40 -19.82 15.55
CA PHE A 407 4.97 -20.06 15.45
C PHE A 407 4.34 -20.22 16.84
N VAL A 408 3.14 -19.72 16.98
CA VAL A 408 2.32 -19.88 18.16
C VAL A 408 1.02 -20.58 17.79
N THR A 409 0.69 -21.64 18.51
CA THR A 409 -0.59 -22.33 18.35
C THR A 409 -1.36 -22.22 19.66
N ILE A 410 -2.56 -21.64 19.58
CA ILE A 410 -3.49 -21.57 20.71
C ILE A 410 -4.39 -22.80 20.63
N GLN A 411 -4.48 -23.54 21.72
CA GLN A 411 -5.30 -24.76 21.81
C GLN A 411 -6.74 -24.42 22.22
N PRO A 412 -7.74 -25.25 21.88
CA PRO A 412 -9.12 -25.03 22.31
C PRO A 412 -9.29 -24.91 23.83
N SER A 413 -8.44 -25.57 24.61
CA SER A 413 -8.42 -25.46 26.08
C SER A 413 -8.13 -24.06 26.61
N ALA A 414 -7.56 -23.19 25.78
CA ALA A 414 -7.38 -21.76 26.11
C ALA A 414 -8.64 -20.92 25.89
N THR A 415 -9.73 -21.53 25.39
CA THR A 415 -10.99 -20.87 25.08
C THR A 415 -12.18 -21.61 25.69
N THR A 416 -13.38 -21.03 25.62
CA THR A 416 -14.62 -21.67 26.04
C THR A 416 -15.22 -22.59 24.98
N ALA A 417 -14.64 -22.65 23.76
CA ALA A 417 -15.12 -23.46 22.66
C ALA A 417 -14.18 -24.66 22.41
N PRO A 418 -14.66 -25.92 22.63
CA PRO A 418 -13.85 -27.10 22.39
C PRO A 418 -13.55 -27.38 20.91
N ASP A 419 -14.35 -26.78 20.02
CA ASP A 419 -14.20 -26.83 18.55
C ASP A 419 -13.51 -25.59 17.97
N CYS A 420 -12.86 -24.77 18.82
CA CYS A 420 -12.12 -23.60 18.37
C CYS A 420 -11.10 -24.00 17.31
N TYR A 421 -11.11 -23.31 16.17
CA TYR A 421 -10.19 -23.58 15.09
C TYR A 421 -8.72 -23.42 15.56
N VAL A 422 -7.96 -24.46 15.37
CA VAL A 422 -6.54 -24.50 15.78
C VAL A 422 -5.68 -24.15 14.58
N GLY A 423 -5.04 -22.99 14.65
CA GLY A 423 -4.17 -22.50 13.60
C GLY A 423 -2.79 -22.12 14.14
N ARG A 424 -1.81 -22.21 13.28
CA ARG A 424 -0.40 -21.98 13.58
C ARG A 424 -0.01 -20.56 13.21
N GLN A 425 -0.14 -19.60 14.16
CA GLN A 425 0.11 -18.18 13.96
C GLN A 425 1.60 -17.89 13.70
N PRO A 426 1.98 -17.38 12.52
CA PRO A 426 3.36 -17.03 12.22
C PRO A 426 3.72 -15.68 12.85
N LEU A 427 4.84 -15.63 13.55
CA LEU A 427 5.43 -14.42 14.10
C LEU A 427 6.91 -14.34 13.68
N THR A 428 7.46 -13.15 13.70
CA THR A 428 8.85 -12.91 13.31
C THR A 428 9.57 -12.12 14.40
N ILE A 429 10.66 -12.62 14.90
CA ILE A 429 11.62 -11.83 15.67
C ILE A 429 12.40 -11.01 14.65
N ALA A 430 12.09 -9.72 14.55
CA ALA A 430 12.78 -8.78 13.70
C ALA A 430 14.08 -8.33 14.37
N CYS A 431 15.19 -8.53 13.70
CA CYS A 431 16.52 -8.21 14.27
C CYS A 431 16.93 -6.76 14.10
N ASP A 432 16.16 -5.96 13.37
CA ASP A 432 16.38 -4.53 13.25
C ASP A 432 15.76 -3.81 14.46
N TYR A 433 16.57 -3.11 15.23
CA TYR A 433 16.05 -2.18 16.21
C TYR A 433 15.38 -1.01 15.48
N VAL A 434 14.08 -0.93 15.59
CA VAL A 434 13.31 0.25 15.16
C VAL A 434 12.98 1.03 16.42
N GLU A 435 13.61 2.18 16.57
CA GLU A 435 13.23 3.11 17.62
C GLU A 435 11.74 3.42 17.44
N SER A 436 10.93 3.15 18.47
CA SER A 436 9.47 3.30 18.36
C SER A 436 9.14 4.71 17.89
N GLU A 437 8.20 4.86 16.99
CA GLU A 437 7.73 6.15 16.45
C GLU A 437 7.26 7.13 17.56
N LEU A 438 7.13 6.64 18.79
CA LEU A 438 6.77 7.36 20.00
C LEU A 438 7.98 7.70 20.90
N ALA A 439 9.17 7.24 20.59
CA ALA A 439 10.34 7.65 21.36
C ALA A 439 10.67 9.10 21.00
N THR A 440 10.01 9.99 21.73
CA THR A 440 10.51 11.33 22.09
C THR A 440 11.74 11.76 21.31
N ALA A 441 11.58 12.85 20.56
CA ALA A 441 12.60 13.70 19.97
C ALA A 441 14.02 13.30 20.41
N ILE A 442 14.81 12.82 19.47
CA ILE A 442 16.18 12.36 19.71
C ILE A 442 16.95 13.47 20.43
N LYS A 443 17.01 13.40 21.73
CA LYS A 443 17.85 14.26 22.55
C LYS A 443 19.32 13.83 22.55
N ARG A 444 19.67 12.72 21.89
CA ARG A 444 21.04 12.19 21.84
C ARG A 444 21.46 11.99 20.40
N GLY A 445 22.35 12.85 19.91
CA GLY A 445 23.03 12.63 18.66
C GLY A 445 23.90 11.36 18.71
N VAL A 446 24.14 10.73 17.58
CA VAL A 446 25.06 9.60 17.46
C VAL A 446 26.49 10.14 17.55
N GLU A 447 27.23 9.77 18.60
CA GLU A 447 28.63 10.14 18.81
C GLU A 447 29.54 9.03 18.29
N THR A 448 30.59 9.40 17.59
CA THR A 448 31.56 8.47 17.03
C THR A 448 32.88 8.51 17.79
N ALA A 449 33.78 7.55 17.55
CA ALA A 449 35.07 7.44 18.24
C ALA A 449 35.99 8.66 18.08
N ASP A 450 35.80 9.48 17.03
CA ASP A 450 36.50 10.73 16.79
C ASP A 450 35.76 11.96 17.35
N GLY A 451 34.70 11.76 18.14
CA GLY A 451 33.86 12.83 18.67
C GLY A 451 32.93 13.48 17.64
N SER A 452 32.89 12.99 16.38
CA SER A 452 31.93 13.50 15.40
C SER A 452 30.51 13.06 15.74
N ARG A 453 29.59 14.01 15.70
CA ARG A 453 28.21 13.82 16.07
C ARG A 453 27.29 14.59 15.14
N VAL A 454 26.16 14.00 14.80
CA VAL A 454 25.06 14.67 14.11
C VAL A 454 23.84 14.65 15.01
N ALA A 455 23.28 15.81 15.28
CA ALA A 455 22.14 15.98 16.18
C ALA A 455 21.09 16.89 15.55
N TRP A 456 19.84 16.66 15.89
CA TRP A 456 18.76 17.57 15.52
C TRP A 456 18.79 18.84 16.37
N ALA A 457 18.69 20.00 15.70
CA ALA A 457 18.72 21.32 16.35
C ALA A 457 17.34 22.00 16.41
N GLY A 458 16.29 21.40 15.82
CA GLY A 458 14.93 21.96 15.74
C GLY A 458 14.62 22.53 14.35
N ASN A 459 13.33 22.67 14.03
CA ASN A 459 12.82 23.34 12.81
C ASN A 459 13.43 22.87 11.46
N GLY A 460 13.82 21.61 11.38
CA GLY A 460 14.48 21.08 10.17
C GLY A 460 16.00 21.34 10.13
N ASP A 461 16.60 21.80 11.19
CA ASP A 461 18.03 22.05 11.30
C ASP A 461 18.77 20.86 11.92
N VAL A 462 20.00 20.65 11.46
CA VAL A 462 20.92 19.61 11.94
C VAL A 462 22.21 20.25 12.40
N THR A 463 22.63 19.96 13.62
CA THR A 463 23.94 20.33 14.11
C THR A 463 24.93 19.19 13.94
N VAL A 464 26.01 19.43 13.23
CA VAL A 464 27.15 18.53 13.07
C VAL A 464 28.26 19.02 13.96
N THR A 465 28.64 18.23 14.98
CA THR A 465 29.84 18.44 15.78
C THR A 465 30.95 17.58 15.19
N ALA A 466 32.10 18.15 14.88
CA ALA A 466 33.24 17.43 14.33
C ALA A 466 34.53 18.24 14.52
N PRO A 467 35.73 17.67 14.35
CA PRO A 467 36.97 18.41 14.37
C PRO A 467 36.98 19.60 13.40
N ARG A 468 37.66 20.66 13.78
CA ARG A 468 37.84 21.85 12.93
C ARG A 468 38.40 21.45 11.58
N GLY A 469 37.85 21.98 10.51
CA GLY A 469 38.25 21.67 9.12
C GLY A 469 37.59 20.43 8.54
N ALA A 470 36.85 19.65 9.32
CA ALA A 470 36.08 18.51 8.79
C ALA A 470 35.12 18.98 7.69
N ARG A 471 35.08 18.25 6.58
CA ARG A 471 34.16 18.49 5.47
C ARG A 471 32.84 17.80 5.78
N VAL A 472 31.74 18.53 5.67
CA VAL A 472 30.38 18.01 5.81
C VAL A 472 29.70 18.13 4.45
N ALA A 473 29.10 17.04 3.98
CA ALA A 473 28.30 17.04 2.79
C ALA A 473 26.95 16.38 3.06
N VAL A 474 25.88 16.99 2.58
CA VAL A 474 24.52 16.42 2.62
C VAL A 474 24.15 15.98 1.21
N HIS A 475 23.77 14.73 1.07
CA HIS A 475 23.35 14.15 -0.20
C HIS A 475 21.89 13.68 -0.11
N ASN A 476 21.18 13.77 -1.23
CA ASN A 476 19.91 13.07 -1.37
C ASN A 476 20.13 11.57 -1.64
N VAL A 477 19.06 10.80 -1.77
CA VAL A 477 19.11 9.35 -2.03
C VAL A 477 19.72 8.98 -3.39
N TYR A 478 19.83 9.94 -4.32
CA TYR A 478 20.43 9.78 -5.64
C TYR A 478 21.94 10.05 -5.64
N GLY A 479 22.51 10.43 -4.48
CA GLY A 479 23.94 10.76 -4.35
C GLY A 479 24.28 12.21 -4.75
N GLU A 480 23.29 13.03 -5.07
CA GLU A 480 23.50 14.44 -5.40
C GLU A 480 23.82 15.24 -4.14
N ALA A 481 24.90 16.03 -4.16
CA ALA A 481 25.29 16.86 -3.04
C ALA A 481 24.43 18.14 -2.99
N LEU A 482 23.61 18.25 -1.96
CA LEU A 482 22.74 19.40 -1.72
C LEU A 482 23.45 20.52 -0.96
N VAL A 483 24.29 20.14 -0.01
CA VAL A 483 25.09 21.05 0.81
C VAL A 483 26.49 20.52 0.95
N VAL A 484 27.49 21.39 0.82
CA VAL A 484 28.88 21.10 1.17
C VAL A 484 29.40 22.26 2.01
N ALA A 485 29.89 21.96 3.21
CA ALA A 485 30.40 22.95 4.14
C ALA A 485 31.60 22.39 4.93
N HIS A 486 32.30 23.24 5.66
CA HIS A 486 33.38 22.84 6.55
C HIS A 486 33.08 23.32 7.98
N VAL A 487 33.45 22.51 8.94
CA VAL A 487 33.31 22.87 10.36
C VAL A 487 34.37 23.92 10.70
N ALA A 488 33.92 25.15 10.92
CA ALA A 488 34.84 26.27 11.18
C ALA A 488 35.42 26.25 12.60
N ASP A 489 34.63 25.75 13.58
CA ASP A 489 35.03 25.64 14.96
C ASP A 489 34.82 24.20 15.47
N ARG A 490 33.87 23.90 16.29
CA ARG A 490 33.55 22.54 16.77
C ARG A 490 32.18 22.05 16.32
N ALA A 491 31.36 22.97 15.83
CA ALA A 491 30.02 22.65 15.40
C ALA A 491 29.64 23.46 14.17
N LEU A 492 28.78 22.86 13.33
CA LEU A 492 28.17 23.46 12.15
C LEU A 492 26.67 23.15 12.17
N THR A 493 25.83 24.18 12.06
CA THR A 493 24.39 23.97 11.90
C THR A 493 24.03 24.10 10.43
N LEU A 494 23.31 23.11 9.90
CA LEU A 494 22.82 23.05 8.53
C LEU A 494 21.29 23.11 8.57
N SER A 495 20.70 24.00 7.79
CA SER A 495 19.25 24.06 7.64
C SER A 495 18.82 23.15 6.48
N LEU A 496 18.08 22.10 6.81
CA LEU A 496 17.55 21.13 5.83
C LEU A 496 16.05 21.31 5.58
N GLY A 497 15.39 22.17 6.32
CA GLY A 497 13.94 22.41 6.20
C GLY A 497 13.48 22.86 4.82
N GLY A 498 14.37 23.49 4.04
CA GLY A 498 14.09 23.94 2.68
C GLY A 498 14.18 22.86 1.59
N TYR A 499 14.69 21.65 1.90
CA TYR A 499 14.86 20.57 0.91
C TYR A 499 13.69 19.60 0.84
N GLY A 500 12.64 19.83 1.63
CA GLY A 500 11.44 18.98 1.67
C GLY A 500 11.62 17.71 2.52
N HIS A 501 10.55 16.92 2.56
CA HIS A 501 10.54 15.65 3.30
C HIS A 501 11.29 14.59 2.52
N GLY A 502 12.06 13.76 3.21
CA GLY A 502 12.82 12.72 2.53
C GLY A 502 13.98 12.17 3.36
N VAL A 503 14.73 11.29 2.73
CA VAL A 503 15.93 10.68 3.28
C VAL A 503 17.15 11.42 2.75
N TYR A 504 18.02 11.81 3.66
CA TYR A 504 19.29 12.50 3.36
C TYR A 504 20.46 11.75 4.01
N ILE A 505 21.62 11.83 3.39
CA ILE A 505 22.86 11.28 3.91
C ILE A 505 23.76 12.45 4.28
N VAL A 506 24.08 12.60 5.55
CA VAL A 506 25.11 13.56 6.00
C VAL A 506 26.41 12.81 6.14
N SER A 507 27.40 13.17 5.33
CA SER A 507 28.73 12.61 5.37
C SER A 507 29.68 13.61 6.03
N VAL A 508 30.40 13.16 7.06
CA VAL A 508 31.42 13.94 7.77
C VAL A 508 32.78 13.32 7.49
N THR A 509 33.63 14.04 6.80
CA THR A 509 35.01 13.63 6.46
C THR A 509 36.01 14.40 7.31
N SER A 510 36.79 13.70 8.13
CA SER A 510 37.85 14.23 8.97
C SER A 510 39.17 13.53 8.64
N SER A 511 40.22 13.86 9.36
CA SER A 511 41.53 13.15 9.28
C SER A 511 41.43 11.68 9.70
N CYS A 512 40.36 11.28 10.39
CA CYS A 512 40.08 9.91 10.83
C CYS A 512 39.23 9.12 9.83
N GLY A 513 38.90 9.68 8.65
CA GLY A 513 38.08 9.05 7.61
C GLY A 513 36.72 9.71 7.40
N THR A 514 35.88 9.08 6.61
CA THR A 514 34.52 9.55 6.30
C THR A 514 33.48 8.71 7.04
N LYS A 515 32.55 9.39 7.70
CA LYS A 515 31.40 8.77 8.35
C LYS A 515 30.11 9.34 7.79
N SER A 516 29.12 8.49 7.65
CA SER A 516 27.83 8.87 7.07
C SER A 516 26.69 8.58 8.03
N TYR A 517 25.77 9.52 8.12
CA TYR A 517 24.57 9.47 8.96
C TYR A 517 23.36 9.57 8.05
N LYS A 518 22.43 8.64 8.19
CA LYS A 518 21.13 8.70 7.51
C LYS A 518 20.19 9.61 8.30
N ILE A 519 19.65 10.62 7.66
CA ILE A 519 18.66 11.54 8.23
C ILE A 519 17.35 11.35 7.50
N VAL A 520 16.25 11.29 8.23
CA VAL A 520 14.89 11.31 7.67
C VAL A 520 14.23 12.59 8.12
N LEU A 521 13.91 13.47 7.16
CA LEU A 521 13.16 14.69 7.39
C LEU A 521 11.68 14.38 7.20
N VAL A 522 10.87 14.58 8.23
CA VAL A 522 9.42 14.33 8.21
C VAL A 522 8.66 15.60 8.62
N SER A 523 7.48 15.81 8.01
CA SER A 523 6.59 16.88 8.44
C SER A 523 5.84 16.47 9.70
N ALA A 524 5.71 17.39 10.63
CA ALA A 524 4.79 17.25 11.75
C ALA A 524 3.90 18.49 11.84
N LYS A 525 2.72 18.34 12.41
CA LYS A 525 1.73 19.45 12.59
C LYS A 525 2.29 20.71 13.29
N ASN A 526 3.46 20.60 13.95
CA ASN A 526 4.11 21.68 14.71
C ASN A 526 5.53 21.99 14.23
N GLY A 527 5.88 21.70 12.98
CA GLY A 527 7.22 21.95 12.42
C GLY A 527 7.90 20.68 11.87
N ASN A 528 8.98 20.85 11.10
CA ASN A 528 9.74 19.74 10.54
C ASN A 528 10.54 19.00 11.60
N HIS A 529 10.44 17.68 11.66
CA HIS A 529 11.23 16.82 12.53
C HIS A 529 12.27 16.03 11.72
N ILE A 530 13.43 15.78 12.32
CA ILE A 530 14.51 15.00 11.72
C ILE A 530 14.72 13.74 12.54
N LYS A 531 14.78 12.59 11.85
CA LYS A 531 15.19 11.30 12.43
C LYS A 531 16.59 10.97 11.91
N ILE A 532 17.53 10.76 12.81
CA ILE A 532 18.91 10.39 12.48
C ILE A 532 19.09 8.91 12.78
N LEU A 533 19.49 8.13 11.78
CA LEU A 533 19.70 6.68 11.88
C LEU A 533 21.19 6.38 11.70
N PRO A 534 21.84 5.62 12.59
CA PRO A 534 23.19 5.13 12.35
C PRO A 534 23.19 4.16 11.17
N ARG A 535 24.21 4.22 10.35
CA ARG A 535 24.42 3.24 9.27
C ARG A 535 24.94 1.95 9.91
N CYS A 536 24.26 0.82 9.69
CA CYS A 536 24.87 -0.48 9.94
C CYS A 536 26.10 -0.61 9.04
N GLN A 537 27.24 -0.99 9.64
CA GLN A 537 28.47 -1.34 8.94
C GLN A 537 28.31 -2.65 8.17
#